data_44cc4d4275a86122232c29d47d812f8a
#
_entry.id   44cc4d4275a86122232c29d47d812f8a
#
_cell.length_a   1.000
_cell.length_b   1.000
_cell.length_c   1.000
_cell.angle_alpha   90.00
_cell.angle_beta   90.00
_cell.angle_gamma   90.00
#
_symmetry.space_group_name_H-M   'P 1'
#
loop_
_entity.id
_entity.type
_entity.pdbx_description
1 polymer ?
#
loop_
_entity_poly.entity_id
_entity_poly.type
_entity_poly.pdbx_seq_one_letter_code
_entity_poly.pdbx_strand_id
1 'polypeptide(L)'
;MKGLFSINRKEKKKKELLSKNKGGALITTIKGYTNNPELREKEVIPGTFDVIFKAVLTEEKEVLAEIIEIVIGIPKEDVIKNGVIINSEYVRENINEKDKKSDLLISIGDNVINLEMDRRYYSGSSKKNNKYIHKIVNYYNPKNTIQICFTSYKEGEELKGEKKTIRKYMFQDSDGNIEDYGLEKYKIDLEYIENKYYNNDKLTRGEKIFLMFKESKREILKKISNGDEIMDKIYKRLDKLSEDEALSLLYDEKEREEEKRRAEIEYAEEHGLNKGISEGENKKSIEIAKRMLDKNLDIKEISEITGLSIEEIKKLIKN
;
A
#
# COMPACT_ATOMS: atom_id res chain seq x y z
N MET A 1 39.58 -5.85 2.69
CA MET A 1 39.37 -6.41 1.35
C MET A 1 38.27 -7.49 1.28
N LYS A 2 37.15 -7.38 2.02
CA LYS A 2 36.02 -8.32 1.93
C LYS A 2 34.71 -7.70 1.38
N GLY A 3 34.70 -6.41 1.06
CA GLY A 3 33.48 -5.71 0.60
C GLY A 3 33.28 -5.66 -0.93
N LEU A 4 34.32 -5.79 -1.72
CA LEU A 4 34.24 -5.68 -3.19
C LEU A 4 33.74 -6.96 -3.90
N PHE A 5 33.86 -8.13 -3.26
CA PHE A 5 33.45 -9.40 -3.87
C PHE A 5 31.94 -9.70 -3.78
N SER A 6 31.21 -9.02 -2.90
CA SER A 6 29.77 -9.26 -2.73
C SER A 6 28.92 -8.48 -3.75
N ILE A 7 29.40 -7.33 -4.21
CA ILE A 7 28.72 -6.46 -5.20
C ILE A 7 28.76 -7.14 -6.58
N ASN A 8 29.89 -7.71 -6.94
CA ASN A 8 30.08 -8.37 -8.24
C ASN A 8 29.21 -9.64 -8.45
N ARG A 9 28.83 -10.32 -7.37
CA ARG A 9 27.98 -11.53 -7.47
C ARG A 9 26.50 -11.18 -7.69
N LYS A 10 26.03 -10.06 -7.13
CA LYS A 10 24.67 -9.57 -7.35
C LYS A 10 24.50 -9.00 -8.76
N GLU A 11 25.48 -8.26 -9.25
CA GLU A 11 25.47 -7.71 -10.62
C GLU A 11 25.59 -8.81 -11.68
N LYS A 12 26.40 -9.84 -11.45
CA LYS A 12 26.54 -10.98 -12.38
C LYS A 12 25.24 -11.78 -12.47
N LYS A 13 24.55 -12.03 -11.34
CA LYS A 13 23.21 -12.64 -11.32
C LYS A 13 22.17 -11.77 -12.01
N LYS A 14 22.24 -10.43 -11.84
CA LYS A 14 21.33 -9.48 -12.48
C LYS A 14 21.55 -9.43 -14.00
N LYS A 15 22.81 -9.49 -14.48
CA LYS A 15 23.15 -9.57 -15.92
C LYS A 15 22.75 -10.90 -16.54
N GLU A 16 22.85 -12.03 -15.85
CA GLU A 16 22.35 -13.33 -16.33
C GLU A 16 20.83 -13.39 -16.44
N LEU A 17 20.10 -12.73 -15.54
CA LEU A 17 18.64 -12.59 -15.62
C LEU A 17 18.21 -11.68 -16.79
N LEU A 18 18.96 -10.61 -17.05
CA LEU A 18 18.69 -9.67 -18.14
C LEU A 18 19.08 -10.21 -19.52
N SER A 19 20.11 -11.06 -19.60
CA SER A 19 20.51 -11.69 -20.87
C SER A 19 19.54 -12.79 -21.35
N LYS A 20 18.73 -13.35 -20.47
CA LYS A 20 17.68 -14.32 -20.80
C LYS A 20 16.39 -13.69 -21.32
N ASN A 21 16.24 -12.37 -21.25
CA ASN A 21 15.05 -11.64 -21.68
C ASN A 21 15.12 -11.06 -23.10
N LYS A 22 16.09 -11.44 -23.91
CA LYS A 22 16.09 -11.11 -25.34
C LYS A 22 15.42 -12.23 -26.14
N GLY A 23 14.12 -12.09 -26.34
CA GLY A 23 13.36 -12.88 -27.30
C GLY A 23 12.66 -14.10 -26.71
N GLY A 24 11.43 -13.97 -26.42
CA GLY A 24 10.52 -15.03 -26.01
C GLY A 24 10.03 -14.83 -24.59
N ALA A 25 8.74 -14.52 -24.46
CA ALA A 25 8.05 -14.47 -23.20
C ALA A 25 8.22 -15.80 -22.46
N LEU A 26 9.19 -15.90 -21.56
CA LEU A 26 9.06 -16.83 -20.45
C LEU A 26 7.96 -16.24 -19.56
N ILE A 27 6.71 -16.57 -19.89
CA ILE A 27 5.66 -16.63 -18.91
C ILE A 27 6.14 -17.70 -17.92
N THR A 28 6.93 -17.31 -16.94
CA THR A 28 7.01 -18.07 -15.71
C THR A 28 5.57 -18.13 -15.25
N THR A 29 4.97 -19.30 -15.41
CA THR A 29 3.65 -19.61 -14.87
C THR A 29 3.85 -19.49 -13.36
N ILE A 30 3.61 -18.30 -12.83
CA ILE A 30 3.52 -18.11 -11.40
C ILE A 30 2.36 -19.03 -11.04
N LYS A 31 2.67 -20.09 -10.28
CA LYS A 31 1.63 -20.97 -9.77
C LYS A 31 0.81 -20.13 -8.81
N GLY A 32 -0.28 -19.52 -9.33
CA GLY A 32 -1.22 -18.77 -8.53
C GLY A 32 -1.78 -19.63 -7.40
N TYR A 33 -2.45 -19.01 -6.47
CA TYR A 33 -3.09 -19.69 -5.34
C TYR A 33 -4.02 -20.82 -5.80
N THR A 34 -4.81 -20.59 -6.85
CA THR A 34 -5.80 -21.56 -7.39
C THR A 34 -5.14 -22.86 -7.88
N ASN A 35 -4.00 -22.75 -8.57
CA ASN A 35 -3.34 -23.88 -9.22
C ASN A 35 -2.16 -24.43 -8.41
N ASN A 36 -2.09 -24.11 -7.12
CA ASN A 36 -1.04 -24.57 -6.22
C ASN A 36 -1.64 -25.24 -4.97
N PRO A 37 -1.93 -26.56 -5.03
CA PRO A 37 -2.52 -27.28 -3.90
C PRO A 37 -1.72 -27.15 -2.60
N GLU A 38 -0.39 -27.16 -2.68
CA GLU A 38 0.47 -27.01 -1.51
C GLU A 38 0.32 -25.63 -0.86
N LEU A 39 0.17 -24.58 -1.66
CA LEU A 39 -0.07 -23.24 -1.15
C LEU A 39 -1.44 -23.14 -0.49
N ARG A 40 -2.47 -23.69 -1.13
CA ARG A 40 -3.85 -23.73 -0.58
C ARG A 40 -3.96 -24.52 0.72
N GLU A 41 -3.15 -25.56 0.90
CA GLU A 41 -3.09 -26.31 2.15
C GLU A 41 -2.43 -25.49 3.28
N LYS A 42 -1.39 -24.72 2.97
CA LYS A 42 -0.61 -23.97 3.95
C LYS A 42 -1.14 -22.58 4.24
N GLU A 43 -1.82 -21.96 3.30
CA GLU A 43 -2.25 -20.56 3.37
C GLU A 43 -3.76 -20.40 3.10
N VAL A 44 -4.29 -19.28 3.54
CA VAL A 44 -5.61 -18.76 3.15
C VAL A 44 -5.41 -17.54 2.25
N ILE A 45 -6.44 -17.15 1.51
CA ILE A 45 -6.47 -15.82 0.89
C ILE A 45 -6.51 -14.79 2.01
N PRO A 46 -5.55 -13.84 2.09
CA PRO A 46 -5.45 -12.93 3.23
C PRO A 46 -6.66 -12.01 3.33
N GLY A 47 -7.04 -11.69 4.56
CA GLY A 47 -8.13 -10.76 4.85
C GLY A 47 -7.89 -9.33 4.37
N THR A 48 -6.67 -9.00 3.92
CA THR A 48 -6.36 -7.73 3.25
C THR A 48 -6.85 -7.66 1.79
N PHE A 49 -7.35 -8.75 1.23
CA PHE A 49 -8.00 -8.72 -0.08
C PHE A 49 -9.39 -8.12 0.07
N ASP A 50 -9.68 -7.02 -0.63
CA ASP A 50 -10.87 -6.18 -0.44
C ASP A 50 -12.18 -6.98 -0.36
N VAL A 51 -12.35 -7.98 -1.23
CA VAL A 51 -13.54 -8.85 -1.26
C VAL A 51 -13.62 -9.70 0.00
N ILE A 52 -12.51 -10.25 0.45
CA ILE A 52 -12.44 -11.06 1.68
C ILE A 52 -12.65 -10.17 2.90
N PHE A 53 -12.01 -9.01 2.98
CA PHE A 53 -12.20 -8.03 4.05
C PHE A 53 -13.67 -7.69 4.25
N LYS A 54 -14.33 -7.31 3.16
CA LYS A 54 -15.74 -6.98 3.15
C LYS A 54 -16.62 -8.17 3.57
N ALA A 55 -16.35 -9.35 3.04
CA ALA A 55 -17.12 -10.56 3.37
C ALA A 55 -17.00 -10.94 4.85
N VAL A 56 -15.78 -10.91 5.42
CA VAL A 56 -15.58 -11.19 6.85
C VAL A 56 -16.37 -10.22 7.71
N LEU A 57 -16.26 -8.91 7.46
CA LEU A 57 -16.90 -7.89 8.30
C LEU A 57 -18.43 -7.80 8.12
N THR A 58 -18.95 -8.17 6.95
CA THR A 58 -20.41 -8.15 6.70
C THR A 58 -21.10 -9.36 7.30
N GLU A 59 -20.45 -10.50 7.26
CA GLU A 59 -21.08 -11.76 7.69
C GLU A 59 -20.81 -12.06 9.17
N GLU A 60 -19.68 -11.60 9.72
CA GLU A 60 -19.30 -11.77 11.12
C GLU A 60 -19.50 -10.45 11.89
N LYS A 61 -20.77 -10.11 12.18
CA LYS A 61 -21.12 -8.83 12.88
C LYS A 61 -20.37 -8.63 14.20
N GLU A 62 -20.07 -9.71 14.90
CA GLU A 62 -19.35 -9.63 16.18
C GLU A 62 -17.89 -9.24 15.98
N VAL A 63 -17.26 -9.69 14.87
CA VAL A 63 -15.89 -9.27 14.48
C VAL A 63 -15.88 -7.78 14.15
N LEU A 64 -16.86 -7.32 13.38
CA LEU A 64 -17.02 -5.91 13.05
C LEU A 64 -17.20 -5.05 14.30
N ALA A 65 -18.08 -5.46 15.20
CA ALA A 65 -18.37 -4.76 16.45
C ALA A 65 -17.13 -4.70 17.36
N GLU A 66 -16.40 -5.78 17.47
CA GLU A 66 -15.14 -5.85 18.22
C GLU A 66 -14.09 -4.85 17.69
N ILE A 67 -13.93 -4.78 16.37
CA ILE A 67 -13.01 -3.83 15.73
C ILE A 67 -13.42 -2.38 16.04
N ILE A 68 -14.69 -2.06 15.92
CA ILE A 68 -15.24 -0.72 16.23
C ILE A 68 -14.98 -0.37 17.68
N GLU A 69 -15.24 -1.28 18.63
CA GLU A 69 -14.98 -1.06 20.05
C GLU A 69 -13.50 -0.82 20.33
N ILE A 70 -12.60 -1.65 19.77
CA ILE A 70 -11.14 -1.50 19.94
C ILE A 70 -10.63 -0.15 19.41
N VAL A 71 -11.13 0.32 18.27
CA VAL A 71 -10.59 1.50 17.59
C VAL A 71 -11.17 2.81 18.08
N ILE A 72 -12.48 2.85 18.31
CA ILE A 72 -13.20 4.09 18.62
C ILE A 72 -13.97 4.07 19.92
N GLY A 73 -14.02 2.93 20.62
CA GLY A 73 -14.63 2.81 21.96
C GLY A 73 -16.16 2.75 21.98
N ILE A 74 -16.84 2.56 20.84
CA ILE A 74 -18.29 2.29 20.84
C ILE A 74 -18.50 0.86 21.33
N PRO A 75 -19.33 0.64 22.39
CA PRO A 75 -19.52 -0.69 22.94
C PRO A 75 -20.00 -1.71 21.90
N LYS A 76 -19.40 -2.90 21.92
CA LYS A 76 -19.71 -3.99 21.00
C LYS A 76 -21.20 -4.32 20.93
N GLU A 77 -21.87 -4.33 22.08
CA GLU A 77 -23.31 -4.60 22.19
C GLU A 77 -24.13 -3.55 21.45
N ASP A 78 -23.72 -2.28 21.50
CA ASP A 78 -24.40 -1.19 20.81
C ASP A 78 -24.23 -1.33 19.30
N VAL A 79 -23.05 -1.70 18.83
CA VAL A 79 -22.80 -1.95 17.40
C VAL A 79 -23.64 -3.12 16.90
N ILE A 80 -23.69 -4.23 17.65
CA ILE A 80 -24.48 -5.41 17.27
C ILE A 80 -25.96 -5.09 17.20
N LYS A 81 -26.48 -4.33 18.21
CA LYS A 81 -27.89 -4.02 18.33
C LYS A 81 -28.37 -2.94 17.36
N ASN A 82 -27.59 -1.87 17.22
CA ASN A 82 -28.02 -0.62 16.57
C ASN A 82 -27.25 -0.33 15.27
N GLY A 83 -26.15 -1.03 15.01
CA GLY A 83 -25.34 -0.82 13.81
C GLY A 83 -26.03 -1.36 12.56
N VAL A 84 -26.15 -0.52 11.54
CA VAL A 84 -26.72 -0.87 10.24
C VAL A 84 -25.68 -0.66 9.15
N ILE A 85 -25.37 -1.73 8.39
CA ILE A 85 -24.56 -1.63 7.20
C ILE A 85 -25.39 -0.92 6.13
N ILE A 86 -24.85 0.19 5.62
CA ILE A 86 -25.51 1.03 4.60
C ILE A 86 -24.79 0.88 3.26
N ASN A 87 -25.50 1.24 2.17
CA ASN A 87 -24.92 1.13 0.84
C ASN A 87 -23.75 2.10 0.68
N SER A 88 -22.60 1.57 0.22
CA SER A 88 -21.39 2.34 -0.04
C SER A 88 -21.30 2.90 -1.47
N GLU A 89 -22.37 2.76 -2.27
CA GLU A 89 -22.42 3.29 -3.62
C GLU A 89 -22.76 4.78 -3.61
N TYR A 90 -21.83 5.60 -4.07
CA TYR A 90 -22.05 7.05 -4.21
C TYR A 90 -22.55 7.40 -5.60
N VAL A 91 -23.46 8.38 -5.69
CA VAL A 91 -23.90 8.92 -6.98
C VAL A 91 -22.71 9.54 -7.70
N ARG A 92 -22.57 9.24 -9.02
CA ARG A 92 -21.54 9.83 -9.85
C ARG A 92 -21.80 11.33 -10.01
N GLU A 93 -20.79 12.12 -9.74
CA GLU A 93 -20.85 13.56 -9.98
C GLU A 93 -20.61 13.90 -11.46
N ASN A 94 -19.84 13.03 -12.17
CA ASN A 94 -19.51 13.18 -13.60
C ASN A 94 -19.50 11.82 -14.31
N ILE A 95 -19.86 11.83 -15.61
CA ILE A 95 -19.89 10.64 -16.49
C ILE A 95 -18.52 9.93 -16.56
N ASN A 96 -17.42 10.68 -16.41
CA ASN A 96 -16.05 10.16 -16.47
C ASN A 96 -15.52 9.67 -15.12
N GLU A 97 -16.32 9.76 -14.04
CA GLU A 97 -15.91 9.27 -12.72
C GLU A 97 -16.14 7.77 -12.65
N LYS A 98 -15.07 7.00 -12.34
CA LYS A 98 -15.22 5.59 -12.00
C LYS A 98 -16.06 5.48 -10.74
N ASP A 99 -16.93 4.46 -10.67
CA ASP A 99 -17.70 4.17 -9.47
C ASP A 99 -16.74 4.04 -8.29
N LYS A 100 -16.89 4.94 -7.33
CA LYS A 100 -16.11 4.92 -6.09
C LYS A 100 -17.01 4.31 -5.04
N LYS A 101 -16.59 3.15 -4.53
CA LYS A 101 -17.27 2.45 -3.44
C LYS A 101 -16.34 2.42 -2.26
N SER A 102 -16.85 2.75 -1.07
CA SER A 102 -16.18 2.42 0.17
C SER A 102 -16.23 0.90 0.38
N ASP A 103 -15.23 0.36 1.08
CA ASP A 103 -15.24 -1.07 1.36
C ASP A 103 -16.42 -1.43 2.26
N LEU A 104 -16.66 -0.68 3.34
CA LEU A 104 -17.79 -0.87 4.23
C LEU A 104 -18.24 0.43 4.89
N LEU A 105 -19.54 0.71 4.88
CA LEU A 105 -20.17 1.81 5.61
C LEU A 105 -21.16 1.28 6.64
N ILE A 106 -21.10 1.87 7.84
CA ILE A 106 -21.98 1.52 8.95
C ILE A 106 -22.55 2.80 9.55
N SER A 107 -23.87 2.83 9.75
CA SER A 107 -24.57 3.86 10.51
C SER A 107 -24.88 3.33 11.90
N ILE A 108 -24.53 4.11 12.93
CA ILE A 108 -24.84 3.80 14.32
C ILE A 108 -25.07 5.10 15.11
N GLY A 109 -26.29 5.31 15.58
CA GLY A 109 -26.69 6.57 16.21
C GLY A 109 -26.42 7.76 15.29
N ASP A 110 -25.69 8.76 15.82
CA ASP A 110 -25.31 9.98 15.11
C ASP A 110 -24.05 9.78 14.21
N ASN A 111 -23.48 8.58 14.17
CA ASN A 111 -22.22 8.32 13.51
C ASN A 111 -22.41 7.57 12.18
N VAL A 112 -21.62 7.93 11.17
CA VAL A 112 -21.35 7.10 9.99
C VAL A 112 -19.87 6.70 10.01
N ILE A 113 -19.62 5.41 10.06
CA ILE A 113 -18.29 4.83 10.14
C ILE A 113 -17.94 4.21 8.80
N ASN A 114 -16.82 4.62 8.22
CA ASN A 114 -16.26 4.09 6.99
C ASN A 114 -15.03 3.23 7.30
N LEU A 115 -15.07 1.95 6.96
CA LEU A 115 -13.92 1.05 7.03
C LEU A 115 -13.34 0.87 5.63
N GLU A 116 -12.02 1.05 5.51
CA GLU A 116 -11.27 0.94 4.25
C GLU A 116 -10.06 0.01 4.45
N MET A 117 -9.80 -0.84 3.47
CA MET A 117 -8.59 -1.66 3.40
C MET A 117 -7.65 -1.10 2.33
N ASP A 118 -6.59 -0.45 2.76
CA ASP A 118 -5.51 0.02 1.90
C ASP A 118 -4.41 -1.05 1.84
N ARG A 119 -4.56 -1.98 0.93
CA ARG A 119 -3.63 -3.10 0.79
C ARG A 119 -2.26 -2.67 0.30
N ARG A 120 -2.18 -1.60 -0.50
CA ARG A 120 -0.96 -1.18 -1.19
C ARG A 120 -0.85 0.33 -1.26
N TYR A 121 0.39 0.80 -1.08
CA TYR A 121 0.69 2.22 -1.25
C TYR A 121 0.67 2.64 -2.73
N TYR A 122 0.04 3.77 -2.98
CA TYR A 122 0.22 4.56 -4.18
C TYR A 122 0.12 6.05 -3.81
N SER A 123 0.77 6.91 -4.59
CA SER A 123 0.91 8.35 -4.30
C SER A 123 -0.41 9.13 -4.14
N GLY A 124 -1.54 8.50 -4.33
CA GLY A 124 -2.89 9.05 -4.19
C GLY A 124 -3.73 8.45 -3.06
N SER A 125 -3.21 7.45 -2.30
CA SER A 125 -4.00 6.73 -1.29
C SER A 125 -4.66 7.65 -0.27
N SER A 126 -3.91 8.56 0.33
CA SER A 126 -4.46 9.52 1.31
C SER A 126 -5.50 10.46 0.69
N LYS A 127 -5.29 10.92 -0.55
CA LYS A 127 -6.25 11.77 -1.27
C LYS A 127 -7.53 11.02 -1.62
N LYS A 128 -7.42 9.73 -2.01
CA LYS A 128 -8.57 8.85 -2.25
C LYS A 128 -9.44 8.76 -1.00
N ASN A 129 -8.84 8.38 0.12
CA ASN A 129 -9.54 8.17 1.38
C ASN A 129 -10.20 9.46 1.91
N ASN A 130 -9.52 10.60 1.77
CA ASN A 130 -10.11 11.89 2.14
C ASN A 130 -11.32 12.23 1.25
N LYS A 131 -11.32 11.91 -0.04
CA LYS A 131 -12.48 12.10 -0.91
C LYS A 131 -13.70 11.27 -0.46
N TYR A 132 -13.48 10.08 0.11
CA TYR A 132 -14.58 9.28 0.66
C TYR A 132 -15.23 9.98 1.86
N ILE A 133 -14.44 10.54 2.78
CA ILE A 133 -14.96 11.32 3.92
C ILE A 133 -15.86 12.45 3.41
N HIS A 134 -15.40 13.25 2.45
CA HIS A 134 -16.19 14.35 1.89
C HIS A 134 -17.50 13.87 1.26
N LYS A 135 -17.48 12.73 0.54
CA LYS A 135 -18.69 12.16 -0.04
C LYS A 135 -19.68 11.67 1.01
N ILE A 136 -19.19 11.06 2.09
CA ILE A 136 -20.02 10.62 3.21
C ILE A 136 -20.72 11.83 3.87
N VAL A 137 -19.95 12.86 4.18
CA VAL A 137 -20.50 14.10 4.76
C VAL A 137 -21.56 14.71 3.84
N ASN A 138 -21.29 14.85 2.57
CA ASN A 138 -22.23 15.47 1.62
C ASN A 138 -23.48 14.62 1.36
N TYR A 139 -23.37 13.31 1.34
CA TYR A 139 -24.47 12.43 0.96
C TYR A 139 -25.36 12.06 2.16
N TYR A 140 -24.75 11.70 3.29
CA TYR A 140 -25.48 11.24 4.48
C TYR A 140 -25.74 12.33 5.52
N ASN A 141 -24.98 13.45 5.43
CA ASN A 141 -25.04 14.57 6.38
C ASN A 141 -25.07 14.09 7.85
N PRO A 142 -24.18 13.18 8.27
CA PRO A 142 -24.18 12.68 9.63
C PRO A 142 -23.64 13.75 10.59
N LYS A 143 -23.95 13.63 11.88
CA LYS A 143 -23.34 14.48 12.90
C LYS A 143 -21.84 14.20 13.03
N ASN A 144 -21.46 12.91 12.99
CA ASN A 144 -20.08 12.49 13.05
C ASN A 144 -19.75 11.53 11.90
N THR A 145 -18.62 11.76 11.24
CA THR A 145 -18.04 10.85 10.24
C THR A 145 -16.72 10.31 10.76
N ILE A 146 -16.61 8.99 10.85
CA ILE A 146 -15.42 8.31 11.35
C ILE A 146 -14.86 7.43 10.24
N GLN A 147 -13.58 7.57 9.89
CA GLN A 147 -12.90 6.72 8.94
C GLN A 147 -11.87 5.84 9.64
N ILE A 148 -11.94 4.54 9.43
CA ILE A 148 -10.97 3.55 9.90
C ILE A 148 -10.29 2.94 8.68
N CYS A 149 -9.00 3.24 8.49
CA CYS A 149 -8.18 2.72 7.39
C CYS A 149 -7.23 1.67 7.90
N PHE A 150 -7.36 0.45 7.40
CA PHE A 150 -6.34 -0.60 7.58
C PHE A 150 -5.29 -0.44 6.49
N THR A 151 -4.03 -0.25 6.87
CA THR A 151 -2.92 -0.08 5.92
C THR A 151 -2.01 -1.30 5.96
N SER A 152 -1.77 -1.91 4.81
CA SER A 152 -0.95 -3.12 4.66
C SER A 152 0.28 -2.87 3.78
N TYR A 153 0.96 -1.73 4.01
CA TYR A 153 2.18 -1.32 3.31
C TYR A 153 3.04 -0.46 4.24
N LYS A 154 4.34 -0.39 3.98
CA LYS A 154 5.22 0.55 4.69
C LYS A 154 4.81 1.97 4.32
N GLU A 155 4.34 2.75 5.28
CA GLU A 155 4.27 4.19 5.12
C GLU A 155 5.70 4.75 5.03
N GLY A 156 5.93 5.72 4.12
CA GLY A 156 7.23 6.36 3.98
C GLY A 156 7.71 6.96 5.30
N GLU A 157 9.01 7.17 5.44
CA GLU A 157 9.72 7.60 6.66
C GLU A 157 9.30 8.98 7.21
N GLU A 158 8.29 9.63 6.61
CA GLU A 158 7.91 11.02 6.92
C GLU A 158 7.07 11.20 8.20
N LEU A 159 6.61 10.13 8.83
CA LEU A 159 5.84 10.24 10.06
C LEU A 159 6.77 10.47 11.25
N LYS A 160 6.76 11.69 11.78
CA LYS A 160 7.48 12.03 13.02
C LYS A 160 6.85 11.30 14.22
N GLY A 161 7.68 10.80 15.13
CA GLY A 161 7.28 10.20 16.40
C GLY A 161 7.31 8.67 16.40
N GLU A 162 6.91 8.08 17.53
CA GLU A 162 6.90 6.64 17.70
C GLU A 162 5.90 5.96 16.75
N LYS A 163 6.28 4.78 16.26
CA LYS A 163 5.36 3.92 15.53
C LYS A 163 4.25 3.44 16.47
N LYS A 164 3.02 3.58 16.03
CA LYS A 164 1.82 3.17 16.76
C LYS A 164 0.98 2.25 15.89
N THR A 165 0.44 1.22 16.50
CA THR A 165 -0.50 0.30 15.84
C THR A 165 -1.75 1.03 15.35
N ILE A 166 -2.32 1.91 16.16
CA ILE A 166 -3.46 2.76 15.83
C ILE A 166 -3.03 4.20 15.97
N ARG A 167 -3.24 4.99 14.92
CA ARG A 167 -2.99 6.42 14.90
C ARG A 167 -4.29 7.18 14.63
N LYS A 168 -4.69 8.03 15.58
CA LYS A 168 -5.80 8.95 15.42
C LYS A 168 -5.32 10.26 14.78
N TYR A 169 -6.02 10.75 13.78
CA TYR A 169 -5.81 12.04 13.15
C TYR A 169 -6.93 12.99 13.58
N MET A 170 -6.55 14.19 13.94
CA MET A 170 -7.46 15.22 14.46
C MET A 170 -7.12 16.57 13.82
N PHE A 171 -8.11 17.44 13.75
CA PHE A 171 -7.89 18.84 13.38
C PHE A 171 -7.30 19.57 14.58
N GLN A 172 -6.23 20.31 14.34
CA GLN A 172 -5.44 20.99 15.37
C GLN A 172 -4.98 22.35 14.86
N ASP A 173 -5.07 23.37 15.69
CA ASP A 173 -4.49 24.68 15.38
C ASP A 173 -2.97 24.71 15.55
N SER A 174 -2.35 25.86 15.28
CA SER A 174 -0.89 26.04 15.41
C SER A 174 -0.37 25.85 16.82
N ASP A 175 -1.21 26.03 17.83
CA ASP A 175 -0.86 25.97 19.25
C ASP A 175 -1.16 24.60 19.88
N GLY A 176 -1.73 23.70 19.10
CA GLY A 176 -2.01 22.34 19.52
C GLY A 176 -3.43 22.11 20.07
N ASN A 177 -4.31 23.11 20.00
CA ASN A 177 -5.69 22.95 20.43
C ASN A 177 -6.47 22.13 19.40
N ILE A 178 -7.26 21.17 19.89
CA ILE A 178 -8.07 20.29 19.06
C ILE A 178 -9.42 20.94 18.84
N GLU A 179 -9.84 21.01 17.58
CA GLU A 179 -11.19 21.45 17.20
C GLU A 179 -12.00 20.26 16.69
N ASP A 180 -13.21 20.11 17.27
CA ASP A 180 -14.12 19.03 16.89
C ASP A 180 -14.97 19.44 15.67
N TYR A 181 -14.62 18.90 14.52
CA TYR A 181 -15.36 19.06 13.25
C TYR A 181 -16.38 17.94 12.98
N GLY A 182 -16.60 17.04 13.94
CA GLY A 182 -17.39 15.83 13.70
C GLY A 182 -16.71 14.88 12.69
N LEU A 183 -15.39 15.02 12.48
CA LEU A 183 -14.59 14.22 11.56
C LEU A 183 -13.44 13.57 12.31
N GLU A 184 -13.40 12.25 12.30
CA GLU A 184 -12.29 11.48 12.86
C GLU A 184 -11.73 10.52 11.84
N LYS A 185 -10.42 10.34 11.87
CA LYS A 185 -9.74 9.34 11.05
C LYS A 185 -8.77 8.52 11.90
N TYR A 186 -8.84 7.22 11.71
CA TYR A 186 -7.93 6.27 12.33
C TYR A 186 -7.20 5.50 11.26
N LYS A 187 -5.92 5.27 11.47
CA LYS A 187 -5.11 4.35 10.66
C LYS A 187 -4.62 3.22 11.54
N ILE A 188 -4.76 1.99 11.05
CA ILE A 188 -4.26 0.77 11.66
C ILE A 188 -3.13 0.27 10.79
N ASP A 189 -1.90 0.22 11.33
CA ASP A 189 -0.70 -0.20 10.63
C ASP A 189 -0.50 -1.71 10.76
N LEU A 190 -1.03 -2.46 9.79
CA LEU A 190 -0.91 -3.92 9.74
C LEU A 190 0.52 -4.39 9.51
N GLU A 191 1.33 -3.62 8.78
CA GLU A 191 2.74 -3.92 8.53
C GLU A 191 3.56 -3.83 9.82
N TYR A 192 3.27 -2.82 10.65
CA TYR A 192 3.92 -2.69 11.95
C TYR A 192 3.56 -3.83 12.91
N ILE A 193 2.29 -4.24 12.93
CA ILE A 193 1.81 -5.36 13.75
C ILE A 193 2.47 -6.67 13.31
N GLU A 194 2.53 -6.93 12.01
CA GLU A 194 3.19 -8.10 11.44
C GLU A 194 4.67 -8.16 11.81
N ASN A 195 5.37 -7.02 11.68
CA ASN A 195 6.77 -6.91 12.08
C ASN A 195 6.97 -7.19 13.60
N LYS A 196 6.09 -6.66 14.46
CA LYS A 196 6.11 -6.99 15.91
C LYS A 196 6.00 -8.49 16.14
N TYR A 197 5.04 -9.15 15.44
CA TYR A 197 4.85 -10.59 15.59
C TYR A 197 6.09 -11.40 15.20
N TYR A 198 6.68 -11.11 14.06
CA TYR A 198 7.86 -11.82 13.56
C TYR A 198 9.15 -11.48 14.33
N ASN A 199 9.19 -10.34 15.00
CA ASN A 199 10.27 -9.98 15.94
C ASN A 199 10.06 -10.57 17.34
N ASN A 200 9.00 -11.37 17.57
CA ASN A 200 8.60 -11.92 18.85
C ASN A 200 8.23 -10.86 19.91
N ASP A 201 7.81 -9.68 19.50
CA ASP A 201 7.27 -8.68 20.39
C ASP A 201 5.89 -9.10 20.91
N LYS A 202 5.57 -8.71 22.16
CA LYS A 202 4.26 -9.00 22.74
C LYS A 202 3.17 -8.20 22.04
N LEU A 203 2.19 -8.88 21.45
CA LEU A 203 0.99 -8.28 20.88
C LEU A 203 -0.13 -8.20 21.91
N THR A 204 -0.85 -7.09 21.90
CA THR A 204 -2.16 -6.97 22.59
C THR A 204 -3.20 -7.84 21.89
N ARG A 205 -4.34 -8.09 22.56
CA ARG A 205 -5.46 -8.81 21.94
C ARG A 205 -5.97 -8.13 20.66
N GLY A 206 -6.12 -6.80 20.69
CA GLY A 206 -6.53 -6.03 19.51
C GLY A 206 -5.55 -6.15 18.33
N GLU A 207 -4.23 -6.07 18.61
CA GLU A 207 -3.20 -6.28 17.58
C GLU A 207 -3.27 -7.68 16.97
N LYS A 208 -3.56 -8.70 17.76
CA LYS A 208 -3.76 -10.07 17.24
C LYS A 208 -4.96 -10.16 16.32
N ILE A 209 -6.09 -9.53 16.68
CA ILE A 209 -7.29 -9.45 15.81
C ILE A 209 -6.95 -8.79 14.48
N PHE A 210 -6.19 -7.69 14.48
CA PHE A 210 -5.78 -7.02 13.26
C PHE A 210 -4.80 -7.87 12.44
N LEU A 211 -3.88 -8.59 13.10
CA LEU A 211 -2.95 -9.51 12.44
C LEU A 211 -3.67 -10.63 11.68
N MET A 212 -4.83 -11.10 12.18
CA MET A 212 -5.64 -12.12 11.50
C MET A 212 -6.03 -11.73 10.06
N PHE A 213 -6.15 -10.43 9.77
CA PHE A 213 -6.44 -9.97 8.41
C PHE A 213 -5.20 -9.90 7.53
N LYS A 214 -4.01 -9.72 8.10
CA LYS A 214 -2.76 -9.60 7.38
C LYS A 214 -2.10 -10.95 7.10
N GLU A 215 -2.13 -11.85 8.07
CA GLU A 215 -1.48 -13.16 8.01
C GLU A 215 -2.24 -14.11 7.06
N SER A 216 -1.50 -14.87 6.25
CA SER A 216 -2.06 -15.90 5.36
C SER A 216 -1.80 -17.33 5.83
N LYS A 217 -0.75 -17.57 6.64
CA LYS A 217 -0.34 -18.91 7.05
C LYS A 217 -1.33 -19.53 8.03
N ARG A 218 -1.94 -20.64 7.62
CA ARG A 218 -2.95 -21.36 8.41
C ARG A 218 -2.44 -21.78 9.79
N GLU A 219 -1.19 -22.20 9.90
CA GLU A 219 -0.55 -22.58 11.16
C GLU A 219 -0.52 -21.42 12.14
N ILE A 220 -0.12 -20.23 11.67
CA ILE A 220 -0.04 -19.01 12.49
C ILE A 220 -1.44 -18.56 12.89
N LEU A 221 -2.38 -18.50 11.94
CA LEU A 221 -3.78 -18.14 12.21
C LEU A 221 -4.41 -19.04 13.27
N LYS A 222 -4.24 -20.36 13.15
CA LYS A 222 -4.71 -21.33 14.15
C LYS A 222 -4.07 -21.11 15.53
N LYS A 223 -2.77 -20.81 15.57
CA LYS A 223 -2.05 -20.54 16.82
C LYS A 223 -2.57 -19.26 17.49
N ILE A 224 -2.81 -18.21 16.72
CA ILE A 224 -3.26 -16.91 17.24
C ILE A 224 -4.72 -16.99 17.71
N SER A 225 -5.59 -17.70 16.97
CA SER A 225 -7.02 -17.80 17.28
C SER A 225 -7.34 -18.73 18.44
N ASN A 226 -6.39 -19.56 18.86
CA ASN A 226 -6.63 -20.55 19.90
C ASN A 226 -7.05 -19.90 21.23
N GLY A 227 -8.26 -20.21 21.68
CA GLY A 227 -8.83 -19.69 22.93
C GLY A 227 -9.50 -18.31 22.83
N ASP A 228 -9.65 -17.74 21.64
CA ASP A 228 -10.37 -16.49 21.40
C ASP A 228 -11.47 -16.67 20.35
N GLU A 229 -12.73 -16.49 20.75
CA GLU A 229 -13.91 -16.71 19.90
C GLU A 229 -13.93 -15.78 18.66
N ILE A 230 -13.54 -14.52 18.81
CA ILE A 230 -13.53 -13.55 17.71
C ILE A 230 -12.49 -13.93 16.67
N MET A 231 -11.28 -14.27 17.10
CA MET A 231 -10.22 -14.67 16.20
C MET A 231 -10.53 -16.03 15.54
N ASP A 232 -11.19 -16.95 16.24
CA ASP A 232 -11.64 -18.21 15.67
C ASP A 232 -12.72 -18.00 14.56
N LYS A 233 -13.65 -17.05 14.76
CA LYS A 233 -14.60 -16.65 13.72
C LYS A 233 -13.90 -16.10 12.49
N ILE A 234 -12.91 -15.22 12.68
CA ILE A 234 -12.12 -14.67 11.56
C ILE A 234 -11.42 -15.81 10.83
N TYR A 235 -10.70 -16.69 11.54
CA TYR A 235 -9.99 -17.79 10.92
C TYR A 235 -10.91 -18.71 10.11
N LYS A 236 -12.02 -19.18 10.71
CA LYS A 236 -12.98 -20.05 10.04
C LYS A 236 -13.57 -19.39 8.78
N ARG A 237 -13.79 -18.09 8.85
CA ARG A 237 -14.32 -17.34 7.71
C ARG A 237 -13.32 -17.23 6.58
N LEU A 238 -12.07 -16.87 6.90
CA LEU A 238 -10.96 -16.82 5.93
C LEU A 238 -10.75 -18.19 5.27
N ASP A 239 -10.75 -19.25 6.07
CA ASP A 239 -10.61 -20.62 5.61
C ASP A 239 -11.70 -20.99 4.61
N LYS A 240 -12.96 -20.79 4.98
CA LYS A 240 -14.12 -21.06 4.12
C LYS A 240 -14.12 -20.26 2.83
N LEU A 241 -13.81 -18.96 2.89
CA LEU A 241 -13.74 -18.11 1.69
C LEU A 241 -12.59 -18.51 0.77
N SER A 242 -11.50 -19.05 1.32
CA SER A 242 -10.35 -19.52 0.55
C SER A 242 -10.62 -20.85 -0.20
N GLU A 243 -11.67 -21.56 0.15
CA GLU A 243 -12.12 -22.77 -0.58
C GLU A 243 -12.94 -22.42 -1.82
N ASP A 244 -13.48 -21.20 -1.91
CA ASP A 244 -14.26 -20.72 -3.05
C ASP A 244 -13.37 -20.53 -4.28
N GLU A 245 -13.65 -21.31 -5.34
CA GLU A 245 -12.84 -21.30 -6.55
C GLU A 245 -12.92 -19.98 -7.30
N ALA A 246 -14.09 -19.32 -7.32
CA ALA A 246 -14.26 -18.04 -8.00
C ALA A 246 -13.50 -16.93 -7.29
N LEU A 247 -13.50 -16.93 -5.95
CA LEU A 247 -12.69 -15.99 -5.16
C LEU A 247 -11.19 -16.23 -5.34
N SER A 248 -10.77 -17.50 -5.39
CA SER A 248 -9.38 -17.87 -5.63
C SER A 248 -8.88 -17.41 -7.00
N LEU A 249 -9.69 -17.60 -8.05
CA LEU A 249 -9.39 -17.13 -9.40
C LEU A 249 -9.31 -15.60 -9.46
N LEU A 250 -10.26 -14.91 -8.83
CA LEU A 250 -10.25 -13.45 -8.74
C LEU A 250 -9.01 -12.92 -8.00
N TYR A 251 -8.61 -13.59 -6.93
CA TYR A 251 -7.40 -13.27 -6.18
C TYR A 251 -6.15 -13.39 -7.07
N ASP A 252 -6.00 -14.50 -7.78
CA ASP A 252 -4.87 -14.74 -8.67
C ASP A 252 -4.81 -13.73 -9.84
N GLU A 253 -5.97 -13.34 -10.37
CA GLU A 253 -6.05 -12.31 -11.41
C GLU A 253 -5.57 -10.96 -10.89
N LYS A 254 -6.04 -10.56 -9.70
CA LYS A 254 -5.63 -9.31 -9.07
C LYS A 254 -4.15 -9.28 -8.69
N GLU A 255 -3.59 -10.39 -8.20
CA GLU A 255 -2.15 -10.48 -7.93
C GLU A 255 -1.33 -10.32 -9.20
N ARG A 256 -1.72 -10.96 -10.31
CA ARG A 256 -1.05 -10.82 -11.62
C ARG A 256 -1.12 -9.41 -12.18
N GLU A 257 -2.29 -8.75 -12.10
CA GLU A 257 -2.43 -7.35 -12.50
C GLU A 257 -1.48 -6.43 -11.73
N GLU A 258 -1.34 -6.66 -10.43
CA GLU A 258 -0.48 -5.86 -9.58
C GLU A 258 1.01 -6.13 -9.78
N GLU A 259 1.40 -7.37 -10.03
CA GLU A 259 2.78 -7.69 -10.39
C GLU A 259 3.18 -7.01 -11.71
N LYS A 260 2.29 -7.05 -12.70
CA LYS A 260 2.50 -6.33 -13.95
C LYS A 260 2.65 -4.82 -13.72
N ARG A 261 1.77 -4.23 -12.91
CA ARG A 261 1.85 -2.80 -12.58
C ARG A 261 3.13 -2.43 -11.83
N ARG A 262 3.58 -3.28 -10.89
CA ARG A 262 4.86 -3.06 -10.18
C ARG A 262 6.04 -3.08 -11.15
N ALA A 263 6.06 -4.07 -12.05
CA ALA A 263 7.10 -4.16 -13.07
C ALA A 263 7.11 -2.94 -14.00
N GLU A 264 5.96 -2.42 -14.39
CA GLU A 264 5.83 -1.21 -15.19
C GLU A 264 6.35 0.04 -14.45
N ILE A 265 6.04 0.19 -13.16
CA ILE A 265 6.54 1.29 -12.32
C ILE A 265 8.06 1.19 -12.15
N GLU A 266 8.59 0.01 -11.79
CA GLU A 266 10.03 -0.22 -11.62
C GLU A 266 10.80 0.10 -12.91
N TYR A 267 10.24 -0.32 -14.06
CA TYR A 267 10.81 0.02 -15.36
C TYR A 267 10.81 1.53 -15.63
N ALA A 268 9.69 2.22 -15.34
CA ALA A 268 9.58 3.66 -15.55
C ALA A 268 10.52 4.46 -14.63
N GLU A 269 10.67 4.03 -13.36
CA GLU A 269 11.60 4.63 -12.40
C GLU A 269 13.06 4.44 -12.83
N GLU A 270 13.46 3.22 -13.23
CA GLU A 270 14.80 2.93 -13.71
C GLU A 270 15.13 3.74 -14.98
N HIS A 271 14.17 3.80 -15.90
CA HIS A 271 14.36 4.55 -17.15
C HIS A 271 14.43 6.07 -16.91
N GLY A 272 13.57 6.59 -16.03
CA GLY A 272 13.58 8.00 -15.62
C GLY A 272 14.86 8.39 -14.91
N LEU A 273 15.36 7.55 -14.01
CA LEU A 273 16.62 7.76 -13.30
C LEU A 273 17.81 7.79 -14.27
N ASN A 274 17.91 6.80 -15.16
CA ASN A 274 18.99 6.71 -16.16
C ASN A 274 18.99 7.92 -17.09
N LYS A 275 17.81 8.35 -17.54
CA LYS A 275 17.65 9.58 -18.35
C LYS A 275 18.07 10.82 -17.58
N GLY A 276 17.64 10.94 -16.32
CA GLY A 276 18.01 12.07 -15.46
C GLY A 276 19.51 12.18 -15.20
N ILE A 277 20.17 11.04 -14.96
CA ILE A 277 21.63 10.98 -14.81
C ILE A 277 22.32 11.45 -16.10
N SER A 278 21.95 10.89 -17.25
CA SER A 278 22.55 11.24 -18.56
C SER A 278 22.34 12.73 -18.91
N GLU A 279 21.14 13.27 -18.67
CA GLU A 279 20.87 14.69 -18.88
C GLU A 279 21.66 15.57 -17.91
N GLY A 280 21.81 15.15 -16.65
CA GLY A 280 22.62 15.85 -15.63
C GLY A 280 24.09 15.87 -15.97
N GLU A 281 24.65 14.74 -16.38
CA GLU A 281 26.04 14.64 -16.83
C GLU A 281 26.31 15.52 -18.06
N ASN A 282 25.41 15.49 -19.05
CA ASN A 282 25.53 16.32 -20.23
C ASN A 282 25.48 17.82 -19.91
N LYS A 283 24.53 18.25 -19.06
CA LYS A 283 24.47 19.66 -18.60
C LYS A 283 25.75 20.09 -17.89
N LYS A 284 26.29 19.23 -17.02
CA LYS A 284 27.55 19.50 -16.32
C LYS A 284 28.73 19.59 -17.27
N SER A 285 28.84 18.69 -18.25
CA SER A 285 29.85 18.73 -19.29
C SER A 285 29.80 20.03 -20.11
N ILE A 286 28.61 20.47 -20.50
CA ILE A 286 28.39 21.74 -21.20
C ILE A 286 28.82 22.94 -20.31
N GLU A 287 28.49 22.94 -19.03
CA GLU A 287 28.88 24.02 -18.12
C GLU A 287 30.39 24.09 -17.97
N ILE A 288 31.07 22.95 -17.80
CA ILE A 288 32.53 22.86 -17.72
C ILE A 288 33.16 23.35 -19.03
N ALA A 289 32.64 22.92 -20.19
CA ALA A 289 33.12 23.33 -21.50
C ALA A 289 33.04 24.88 -21.68
N LYS A 290 31.94 25.52 -21.28
CA LYS A 290 31.77 26.96 -21.32
C LYS A 290 32.84 27.68 -20.47
N ARG A 291 33.07 27.22 -19.22
CA ARG A 291 34.09 27.78 -18.32
C ARG A 291 35.51 27.63 -18.88
N MET A 292 35.77 26.55 -19.62
CA MET A 292 37.07 26.31 -20.27
C MET A 292 37.24 27.18 -21.51
N LEU A 293 36.20 27.39 -22.29
CA LEU A 293 36.19 28.33 -23.42
C LEU A 293 36.46 29.77 -22.95
N ASP A 294 35.82 30.19 -21.85
CA ASP A 294 36.07 31.52 -21.23
C ASP A 294 37.55 31.73 -20.81
N LYS A 295 38.26 30.62 -20.55
CA LYS A 295 39.70 30.62 -20.24
C LYS A 295 40.60 30.47 -21.45
N ASN A 296 40.04 30.47 -22.67
CA ASN A 296 40.72 30.30 -23.94
C ASN A 296 41.49 28.95 -24.09
N LEU A 297 41.00 27.87 -23.51
CA LEU A 297 41.56 26.53 -23.70
C LEU A 297 41.26 25.99 -25.12
N ASP A 298 42.16 25.13 -25.59
CA ASP A 298 41.99 24.51 -26.93
C ASP A 298 40.76 23.61 -27.01
N ILE A 299 40.03 23.64 -28.12
CA ILE A 299 38.81 22.90 -28.33
C ILE A 299 38.99 21.38 -28.25
N LYS A 300 40.17 20.88 -28.64
CA LYS A 300 40.46 19.43 -28.55
C LYS A 300 40.67 19.03 -27.09
N GLU A 301 41.39 19.87 -26.33
CA GLU A 301 41.56 19.65 -24.89
C GLU A 301 40.23 19.70 -24.13
N ILE A 302 39.34 20.64 -24.48
CA ILE A 302 38.00 20.71 -23.92
C ILE A 302 37.21 19.45 -24.23
N SER A 303 37.32 18.94 -25.46
CA SER A 303 36.65 17.69 -25.89
C SER A 303 37.13 16.47 -25.09
N GLU A 304 38.42 16.35 -24.87
CA GLU A 304 39.03 15.24 -24.10
C GLU A 304 38.59 15.29 -22.63
N ILE A 305 38.51 16.48 -22.03
CA ILE A 305 38.14 16.61 -20.60
C ILE A 305 36.63 16.43 -20.37
N THR A 306 35.80 16.97 -21.26
CA THR A 306 34.35 17.02 -21.07
C THR A 306 33.59 15.86 -21.69
N GLY A 307 34.24 15.13 -22.63
CA GLY A 307 33.59 14.10 -23.44
C GLY A 307 32.65 14.63 -24.51
N LEU A 308 32.49 15.95 -24.66
CA LEU A 308 31.70 16.56 -25.70
C LEU A 308 32.43 16.52 -27.06
N SER A 309 31.69 16.32 -28.12
CA SER A 309 32.24 16.37 -29.46
C SER A 309 32.70 17.79 -29.81
N ILE A 310 33.68 17.90 -30.69
CA ILE A 310 34.19 19.20 -31.20
C ILE A 310 33.05 20.01 -31.84
N GLU A 311 32.06 19.35 -32.47
CA GLU A 311 30.92 20.02 -33.05
C GLU A 311 29.97 20.63 -32.01
N GLU A 312 29.75 19.93 -30.90
CA GLU A 312 28.97 20.43 -29.77
C GLU A 312 29.66 21.63 -29.13
N ILE A 313 30.98 21.56 -28.91
CA ILE A 313 31.75 22.67 -28.35
C ILE A 313 31.72 23.90 -29.26
N LYS A 314 31.85 23.70 -30.59
CA LYS A 314 31.73 24.80 -31.57
C LYS A 314 30.35 25.48 -31.54
N LYS A 315 29.26 24.74 -31.24
CA LYS A 315 27.93 25.35 -31.09
C LYS A 315 27.84 26.23 -29.85
N LEU A 316 28.59 25.92 -28.78
CA LEU A 316 28.62 26.73 -27.55
C LEU A 316 29.31 28.08 -27.75
N ILE A 317 30.23 28.21 -28.74
CA ILE A 317 30.92 29.47 -29.07
C ILE A 317 30.01 30.41 -29.88
N LYS A 318 29.00 29.86 -30.59
CA LYS A 318 28.14 30.66 -31.48
C LYS A 318 26.87 31.21 -30.80
N ASN A 319 26.59 30.74 -29.55
CA ASN A 319 25.51 31.25 -28.72
C ASN A 319 26.03 32.03 -27.53
#